data_5c4d58e9b77ccd14063e7f57f8fd86f2
#
_entry.id   5c4d58e9b77ccd14063e7f57f8fd86f2
#
_cell.length_a   1.000
_cell.length_b   1.000
_cell.length_c   1.000
_cell.angle_alpha   90.00
_cell.angle_beta   90.00
_cell.angle_gamma   90.00
#
_symmetry.space_group_name_H-M   'P 1'
#
loop_
_entity.id
_entity.type
_entity.pdbx_description
1 polymer ?
#
loop_
_entity_poly.entity_id
_entity_poly.type
_entity_poly.pdbx_seq_one_letter_code
_entity_poly.pdbx_strand_id
1 'polypeptide(L)'
;EGDGLGDDCGKILGDRDGYRGQKHRWYLPEGRLVQFGGCQHSGDEKKYKGQAKDFIGVDEATEFLESQILYVINWLRSADPNQLVQLMLATNPPSTAEGEWVARWFAPWVDPSHPLFGSVKPGELLWFVLDGDTYHFFRSPAEATEYMEGMPSPPRLHDGSLPKPQSRTFIRSELADNPDYIRTDYG
;
A
#
# COMPACT_ATOMS: atom_id res chain seq x y z
N GLU A 1 -26.12 0.07 -12.12
CA GLU A 1 -24.65 0.36 -12.15
C GLU A 1 -24.23 0.56 -10.70
N GLY A 2 -23.41 -0.33 -10.17
CA GLY A 2 -23.00 -0.30 -8.78
C GLY A 2 -21.90 0.73 -8.52
N ASP A 3 -21.78 1.18 -7.26
CA ASP A 3 -20.78 2.15 -6.83
C ASP A 3 -19.34 1.51 -6.68
N GLY A 4 -19.07 0.41 -7.38
CA GLY A 4 -17.78 -0.28 -7.28
C GLY A 4 -17.45 -0.74 -5.85
N LEU A 5 -16.30 -0.35 -5.33
CA LEU A 5 -15.84 -0.74 -3.97
C LEU A 5 -16.86 -0.48 -2.86
N GLY A 6 -17.71 0.56 -2.98
CA GLY A 6 -18.76 0.85 -2.01
C GLY A 6 -19.86 -0.21 -1.98
N ASP A 7 -20.22 -0.76 -3.14
CA ASP A 7 -21.19 -1.84 -3.23
C ASP A 7 -20.66 -3.15 -2.68
N ASP A 8 -19.39 -3.45 -2.94
CA ASP A 8 -18.74 -4.66 -2.44
C ASP A 8 -18.56 -4.61 -0.93
N CYS A 9 -18.17 -3.47 -0.38
CA CYS A 9 -18.18 -3.27 1.08
C CYS A 9 -19.58 -3.49 1.68
N GLY A 10 -20.65 -3.03 1.02
CA GLY A 10 -22.01 -3.27 1.46
C GLY A 10 -22.40 -4.74 1.51
N LYS A 11 -21.98 -5.52 0.53
CA LYS A 11 -22.18 -6.98 0.51
C LYS A 11 -21.42 -7.66 1.66
N ILE A 12 -20.17 -7.25 1.92
CA ILE A 12 -19.33 -7.81 2.97
C ILE A 12 -19.89 -7.48 4.36
N LEU A 13 -20.33 -6.24 4.58
CA LEU A 13 -20.88 -5.79 5.85
C LEU A 13 -22.32 -6.24 6.10
N GLY A 14 -23.02 -6.71 5.07
CA GLY A 14 -24.39 -7.18 5.15
C GLY A 14 -25.47 -6.07 5.17
N ASP A 15 -25.05 -4.81 5.26
CA ASP A 15 -25.94 -3.65 5.21
C ASP A 15 -25.22 -2.43 4.61
N ARG A 16 -25.95 -1.34 4.43
CA ARG A 16 -25.44 -0.03 4.01
C ARG A 16 -25.69 1.07 5.04
N ASP A 17 -25.98 0.70 6.27
CA ASP A 17 -26.20 1.67 7.34
C ASP A 17 -24.91 2.50 7.57
N GLY A 18 -25.11 3.80 7.75
CA GLY A 18 -23.96 4.72 7.85
C GLY A 18 -23.30 5.13 6.52
N TYR A 19 -23.63 4.52 5.38
CA TYR A 19 -23.11 4.95 4.08
C TYR A 19 -23.73 6.27 3.60
N ARG A 20 -22.89 7.16 3.13
CA ARG A 20 -23.28 8.46 2.56
C ARG A 20 -22.72 8.56 1.15
N GLY A 21 -23.50 8.09 0.15
CA GLY A 21 -23.08 7.99 -1.25
C GLY A 21 -22.56 9.28 -1.84
N GLN A 22 -23.26 10.42 -1.65
CA GLN A 22 -22.82 11.74 -2.15
C GLN A 22 -21.44 12.18 -1.63
N LYS A 23 -21.01 11.66 -0.46
CA LYS A 23 -19.72 11.98 0.14
C LYS A 23 -18.70 10.86 -0.06
N HIS A 24 -19.11 9.73 -0.63
CA HIS A 24 -18.31 8.50 -0.74
C HIS A 24 -17.68 8.11 0.61
N ARG A 25 -18.50 8.14 1.68
CA ARG A 25 -18.04 7.87 3.06
C ARG A 25 -18.96 6.91 3.76
N TRP A 26 -18.35 6.03 4.54
CA TRP A 26 -19.05 5.12 5.43
C TRP A 26 -18.68 5.40 6.88
N TYR A 27 -19.67 5.75 7.66
CA TYR A 27 -19.54 5.97 9.10
C TYR A 27 -19.87 4.66 9.80
N LEU A 28 -18.84 4.01 10.32
CA LEU A 28 -18.95 2.76 11.04
C LEU A 28 -19.13 2.99 12.55
N PRO A 29 -19.57 1.97 13.31
CA PRO A 29 -19.60 2.04 14.76
C PRO A 29 -18.26 2.45 15.35
N GLU A 30 -18.27 3.00 16.58
CA GLU A 30 -17.08 3.46 17.30
C GLU A 30 -16.35 4.63 16.65
N GLY A 31 -17.02 5.38 15.78
CA GLY A 31 -16.45 6.57 15.12
C GLY A 31 -15.47 6.28 14.01
N ARG A 32 -15.36 5.04 13.56
CA ARG A 32 -14.53 4.68 12.41
C ARG A 32 -15.12 5.21 11.12
N LEU A 33 -14.26 5.64 10.21
CA LEU A 33 -14.65 6.23 8.92
C LEU A 33 -13.89 5.54 7.78
N VAL A 34 -14.62 5.00 6.81
CA VAL A 34 -14.07 4.61 5.52
C VAL A 34 -14.42 5.68 4.49
N GLN A 35 -13.45 6.15 3.74
CA GLN A 35 -13.64 7.10 2.65
C GLN A 35 -13.16 6.50 1.35
N PHE A 36 -14.03 6.50 0.35
CA PHE A 36 -13.69 6.09 -1.01
C PHE A 36 -13.27 7.29 -1.84
N GLY A 37 -12.38 7.08 -2.79
CA GLY A 37 -11.92 8.13 -3.69
C GLY A 37 -11.01 7.58 -4.77
N GLY A 38 -10.60 8.41 -5.70
CA GLY A 38 -9.71 8.04 -6.81
C GLY A 38 -8.79 9.20 -7.18
N CYS A 39 -7.81 8.97 -8.03
CA CYS A 39 -6.92 9.97 -8.62
C CYS A 39 -6.83 9.69 -10.12
N GLN A 40 -7.78 10.23 -10.89
CA GLN A 40 -7.84 10.01 -12.34
C GLN A 40 -6.79 10.84 -13.10
N HIS A 41 -6.43 12.01 -12.55
CA HIS A 41 -5.49 12.93 -13.17
C HIS A 41 -4.39 13.32 -12.20
N SER A 42 -3.24 13.72 -12.76
CA SER A 42 -2.15 14.32 -11.97
C SER A 42 -2.64 15.57 -11.25
N GLY A 43 -2.41 15.62 -9.94
CA GLY A 43 -2.90 16.69 -9.07
C GLY A 43 -4.15 16.34 -8.25
N ASP A 44 -4.88 15.29 -8.61
CA ASP A 44 -6.04 14.82 -7.87
C ASP A 44 -5.70 14.35 -6.45
N GLU A 45 -4.48 13.88 -6.24
CA GLU A 45 -3.96 13.47 -4.93
C GLU A 45 -3.99 14.61 -3.91
N LYS A 46 -3.97 15.86 -4.36
CA LYS A 46 -3.99 17.06 -3.50
C LYS A 46 -5.27 17.21 -2.68
N LYS A 47 -6.37 16.61 -3.13
CA LYS A 47 -7.64 16.61 -2.37
C LYS A 47 -7.55 15.88 -1.03
N TYR A 48 -6.57 15.00 -0.87
CA TYR A 48 -6.31 14.26 0.38
C TYR A 48 -5.40 15.00 1.35
N LYS A 49 -4.93 16.20 0.97
CA LYS A 49 -4.05 17.02 1.82
C LYS A 49 -4.66 17.27 3.21
N GLY A 50 -3.87 17.04 4.25
CA GLY A 50 -4.28 17.30 5.63
C GLY A 50 -5.18 16.24 6.26
N GLN A 51 -5.53 15.19 5.54
CA GLN A 51 -6.41 14.11 6.03
C GLN A 51 -5.58 12.93 6.51
N ALA A 52 -5.20 12.90 7.80
CA ALA A 52 -4.51 11.73 8.37
C ALA A 52 -5.38 10.47 8.24
N LYS A 53 -4.74 9.37 7.87
CA LYS A 53 -5.31 8.02 7.73
C LYS A 53 -4.42 7.03 8.44
N ASP A 54 -5.00 6.04 9.09
CA ASP A 54 -4.31 4.89 9.66
C ASP A 54 -4.21 3.72 8.66
N PHE A 55 -5.13 3.68 7.69
CA PHE A 55 -5.13 2.71 6.61
C PHE A 55 -5.40 3.38 5.26
N ILE A 56 -4.66 2.98 4.24
CA ILE A 56 -4.90 3.35 2.85
C ILE A 56 -4.89 2.07 2.02
N GLY A 57 -6.01 1.77 1.37
CA GLY A 57 -6.13 0.72 0.36
C GLY A 57 -6.16 1.35 -1.02
N VAL A 58 -5.36 0.84 -1.94
CA VAL A 58 -5.33 1.25 -3.34
C VAL A 58 -5.62 0.03 -4.19
N ASP A 59 -6.70 0.08 -4.95
CA ASP A 59 -7.05 -0.90 -5.95
C ASP A 59 -6.51 -0.46 -7.31
N GLU A 60 -6.14 -1.41 -8.17
CA GLU A 60 -5.49 -1.16 -9.47
C GLU A 60 -4.27 -0.22 -9.35
N ALA A 61 -3.38 -0.51 -8.39
CA ALA A 61 -2.28 0.39 -8.02
C ALA A 61 -1.37 0.76 -9.19
N THR A 62 -1.21 -0.10 -10.20
CA THR A 62 -0.43 0.17 -11.41
C THR A 62 -1.01 1.25 -12.32
N GLU A 63 -2.29 1.60 -12.13
CA GLU A 63 -2.93 2.71 -12.86
C GLU A 63 -2.61 4.10 -12.25
N PHE A 64 -1.96 4.12 -11.09
CA PHE A 64 -1.53 5.36 -10.44
C PHE A 64 -0.08 5.67 -10.73
N LEU A 65 0.23 6.95 -10.85
CA LEU A 65 1.62 7.41 -10.84
C LEU A 65 2.24 7.20 -9.45
N GLU A 66 3.50 6.79 -9.41
CA GLU A 66 4.23 6.65 -8.14
C GLU A 66 4.17 7.94 -7.30
N SER A 67 4.28 9.10 -7.93
CA SER A 67 4.19 10.39 -7.26
C SER A 67 2.85 10.64 -6.57
N GLN A 68 1.74 10.12 -7.10
CA GLN A 68 0.43 10.21 -6.48
C GLN A 68 0.38 9.38 -5.20
N ILE A 69 0.89 8.14 -5.27
CA ILE A 69 0.94 7.24 -4.12
C ILE A 69 1.86 7.79 -3.03
N LEU A 70 3.06 8.27 -3.40
CA LEU A 70 3.99 8.90 -2.46
C LEU A 70 3.38 10.13 -1.78
N TYR A 71 2.60 10.94 -2.52
CA TYR A 71 1.90 12.09 -1.94
C TYR A 71 0.86 11.66 -0.89
N VAL A 72 0.07 10.62 -1.22
CA VAL A 72 -1.00 10.14 -0.33
C VAL A 72 -0.43 9.48 0.92
N ILE A 73 0.67 8.73 0.80
CA ILE A 73 1.37 8.09 1.93
C ILE A 73 1.82 9.10 2.99
N ASN A 74 2.13 10.33 2.64
CA ASN A 74 2.49 11.36 3.63
C ASN A 74 1.37 11.62 4.67
N TRP A 75 0.15 11.22 4.37
CA TRP A 75 -0.99 11.32 5.28
C TRP A 75 -1.29 10.02 6.03
N LEU A 76 -0.53 8.97 5.75
CA LEU A 76 -0.62 7.67 6.43
C LEU A 76 0.07 7.75 7.79
N ARG A 77 -0.68 8.11 8.81
CA ARG A 77 -0.17 8.36 10.16
C ARG A 77 -1.27 8.29 11.21
N SER A 78 -0.91 7.91 12.44
CA SER A 78 -1.77 7.96 13.62
C SER A 78 -1.11 8.75 14.75
N ALA A 79 -1.91 9.39 15.57
CA ALA A 79 -1.47 9.98 16.84
C ALA A 79 -1.36 8.93 17.95
N ASP A 80 -2.02 7.77 17.82
CA ASP A 80 -1.89 6.64 18.72
C ASP A 80 -0.68 5.80 18.32
N PRO A 81 0.34 5.67 19.20
CA PRO A 81 1.55 4.89 18.90
C PRO A 81 1.30 3.39 18.78
N ASN A 82 0.16 2.89 19.28
CA ASN A 82 -0.23 1.48 19.20
C ASN A 82 -1.10 1.17 17.97
N GLN A 83 -1.56 2.20 17.25
CA GLN A 83 -2.34 2.03 16.04
C GLN A 83 -1.45 1.55 14.90
N LEU A 84 -1.80 0.41 14.32
CA LEU A 84 -1.18 -0.04 13.08
C LEU A 84 -1.50 0.95 11.96
N VAL A 85 -0.46 1.41 11.28
CA VAL A 85 -0.56 2.30 10.13
C VAL A 85 -0.10 1.52 8.91
N GLN A 86 -0.97 1.37 7.91
CA GLN A 86 -0.74 0.42 6.81
C GLN A 86 -1.19 0.95 5.45
N LEU A 87 -0.34 0.73 4.44
CA LEU A 87 -0.69 0.83 3.02
C LEU A 87 -0.90 -0.57 2.46
N MET A 88 -2.00 -0.77 1.76
CA MET A 88 -2.29 -1.98 0.98
C MET A 88 -2.46 -1.60 -0.49
N LEU A 89 -1.74 -2.29 -1.35
CA LEU A 89 -1.84 -2.15 -2.80
C LEU A 89 -2.38 -3.45 -3.37
N ALA A 90 -3.45 -3.39 -4.12
CA ALA A 90 -3.98 -4.49 -4.91
C ALA A 90 -3.84 -4.15 -6.39
N THR A 91 -3.30 -5.04 -7.19
CA THR A 91 -3.11 -4.80 -8.61
C THR A 91 -2.72 -6.06 -9.38
N ASN A 92 -2.95 -6.02 -10.67
CA ASN A 92 -2.32 -6.91 -11.65
C ASN A 92 -0.87 -6.46 -11.93
N PRO A 93 -0.03 -7.30 -12.57
CA PRO A 93 1.26 -6.88 -13.05
C PRO A 93 1.14 -5.63 -13.95
N PRO A 94 2.14 -4.71 -13.91
CA PRO A 94 2.09 -3.51 -14.72
C PRO A 94 2.06 -3.83 -16.21
N SER A 95 1.16 -3.16 -16.94
CA SER A 95 1.03 -3.25 -18.40
C SER A 95 1.66 -2.06 -19.12
N THR A 96 2.02 -1.01 -18.37
CA THR A 96 2.60 0.24 -18.86
C THR A 96 3.82 0.65 -18.02
N ALA A 97 4.66 1.51 -18.58
CA ALA A 97 5.85 2.03 -17.89
C ALA A 97 5.48 2.83 -16.62
N GLU A 98 4.32 3.48 -16.62
CA GLU A 98 3.83 4.25 -15.49
C GLU A 98 3.58 3.40 -14.25
N GLY A 99 3.23 2.12 -14.42
CA GLY A 99 2.96 1.17 -13.33
C GLY A 99 4.19 0.40 -12.84
N GLU A 100 5.34 0.48 -13.53
CA GLU A 100 6.54 -0.30 -13.19
C GLU A 100 7.12 0.00 -11.80
N TRP A 101 6.74 1.12 -11.19
CA TRP A 101 7.16 1.44 -9.83
C TRP A 101 6.72 0.38 -8.81
N VAL A 102 5.59 -0.29 -9.05
CA VAL A 102 5.11 -1.38 -8.19
C VAL A 102 6.11 -2.54 -8.22
N ALA A 103 6.61 -2.93 -9.40
CA ALA A 103 7.61 -3.98 -9.51
C ALA A 103 8.91 -3.59 -8.76
N ARG A 104 9.37 -2.34 -8.85
CA ARG A 104 10.54 -1.87 -8.07
C ARG A 104 10.31 -1.93 -6.56
N TRP A 105 9.11 -1.57 -6.10
CA TRP A 105 8.79 -1.60 -4.67
C TRP A 105 8.78 -3.02 -4.09
N PHE A 106 8.44 -4.01 -4.91
CA PHE A 106 8.32 -5.41 -4.51
C PHE A 106 9.34 -6.32 -5.21
N ALA A 107 10.46 -5.75 -5.71
CA ALA A 107 11.47 -6.46 -6.48
C ALA A 107 11.95 -7.79 -5.85
N PRO A 108 12.18 -7.93 -4.52
CA PRO A 108 12.57 -9.19 -3.92
C PRO A 108 11.65 -10.38 -4.23
N TRP A 109 10.36 -10.12 -4.49
CA TRP A 109 9.38 -11.17 -4.74
C TRP A 109 9.04 -11.36 -6.23
N VAL A 110 9.23 -10.31 -7.06
CA VAL A 110 8.70 -10.28 -8.42
C VAL A 110 9.78 -10.16 -9.50
N ASP A 111 10.96 -9.66 -9.18
CA ASP A 111 12.06 -9.45 -10.15
C ASP A 111 13.09 -10.58 -10.08
N PRO A 112 13.19 -11.44 -11.13
CA PRO A 112 14.18 -12.53 -11.17
C PRO A 112 15.63 -12.05 -11.08
N SER A 113 15.92 -10.79 -11.42
CA SER A 113 17.28 -10.23 -11.34
C SER A 113 17.66 -9.76 -9.92
N HIS A 114 16.68 -9.65 -9.02
CA HIS A 114 16.94 -9.18 -7.65
C HIS A 114 17.66 -10.25 -6.81
N PRO A 115 18.71 -9.91 -6.04
CA PRO A 115 19.51 -10.89 -5.27
C PRO A 115 18.71 -11.73 -4.27
N LEU A 116 17.59 -11.24 -3.77
CA LEU A 116 16.72 -11.95 -2.83
C LEU A 116 15.63 -12.78 -3.51
N PHE A 117 15.47 -12.65 -4.84
CA PHE A 117 14.44 -13.40 -5.57
C PHE A 117 14.59 -14.91 -5.36
N GLY A 118 13.48 -15.59 -5.14
CA GLY A 118 13.44 -17.04 -4.85
C GLY A 118 13.87 -17.44 -3.43
N SER A 119 14.49 -16.52 -2.67
CA SER A 119 14.85 -16.76 -1.26
C SER A 119 13.85 -16.17 -0.27
N VAL A 120 12.94 -15.32 -0.74
CA VAL A 120 11.87 -14.66 0.05
C VAL A 120 10.54 -15.30 -0.31
N LYS A 121 9.76 -15.66 0.70
CA LYS A 121 8.44 -16.29 0.50
C LYS A 121 7.34 -15.22 0.41
N PRO A 122 6.24 -15.49 -0.31
CA PRO A 122 5.03 -14.68 -0.20
C PRO A 122 4.59 -14.58 1.26
N GLY A 123 4.21 -13.38 1.70
CA GLY A 123 3.84 -13.10 3.10
C GLY A 123 5.01 -12.85 4.06
N GLU A 124 6.25 -13.16 3.68
CA GLU A 124 7.43 -12.82 4.48
C GLU A 124 7.63 -11.30 4.50
N LEU A 125 7.93 -10.74 5.69
CA LEU A 125 8.23 -9.32 5.84
C LEU A 125 9.70 -9.04 5.54
N LEU A 126 9.95 -8.03 4.71
CA LEU A 126 11.26 -7.42 4.56
C LEU A 126 11.20 -5.95 4.99
N TRP A 127 12.24 -5.50 5.68
CA TRP A 127 12.44 -4.10 5.99
C TRP A 127 13.21 -3.45 4.85
N PHE A 128 12.96 -2.16 4.61
CA PHE A 128 13.64 -1.47 3.52
C PHE A 128 14.12 -0.08 3.92
N VAL A 129 15.17 0.35 3.24
CA VAL A 129 15.71 1.71 3.27
C VAL A 129 15.81 2.20 1.84
N LEU A 130 15.34 3.41 1.59
CA LEU A 130 15.51 4.09 0.32
C LEU A 130 16.76 4.97 0.41
N ASP A 131 17.76 4.66 -0.41
CA ASP A 131 18.99 5.45 -0.54
C ASP A 131 19.09 5.98 -1.98
N GLY A 132 18.90 7.27 -2.12
CA GLY A 132 18.64 7.88 -3.43
C GLY A 132 17.38 7.28 -4.08
N ASP A 133 17.56 6.64 -5.24
CA ASP A 133 16.48 5.97 -5.98
C ASP A 133 16.51 4.43 -5.80
N THR A 134 17.35 3.92 -4.89
CA THR A 134 17.56 2.47 -4.70
C THR A 134 16.93 2.00 -3.41
N TYR A 135 16.11 0.95 -3.50
CA TYR A 135 15.60 0.24 -2.34
C TYR A 135 16.58 -0.84 -1.90
N HIS A 136 17.03 -0.77 -0.65
CA HIS A 136 17.80 -1.81 0.03
C HIS A 136 16.89 -2.58 0.96
N PHE A 137 16.93 -3.91 0.88
CA PHE A 137 16.03 -4.79 1.64
C PHE A 137 16.78 -5.61 2.67
N PHE A 138 16.19 -5.79 3.84
CA PHE A 138 16.76 -6.44 5.01
C PHE A 138 15.77 -7.43 5.62
N ARG A 139 16.29 -8.44 6.30
CA ARG A 139 15.44 -9.46 6.95
C ARG A 139 15.00 -9.06 8.35
N SER A 140 15.60 -8.02 8.92
CA SER A 140 15.25 -7.52 10.25
C SER A 140 15.27 -5.98 10.30
N PRO A 141 14.52 -5.39 11.26
CA PRO A 141 14.58 -3.94 11.48
C PRO A 141 15.96 -3.50 12.01
N ALA A 142 16.70 -4.40 12.72
CA ALA A 142 18.02 -4.10 13.21
C ALA A 142 19.03 -3.91 12.08
N GLU A 143 19.05 -4.80 11.09
CA GLU A 143 19.90 -4.67 9.89
C GLU A 143 19.59 -3.39 9.12
N ALA A 144 18.31 -3.05 8.94
CA ALA A 144 17.91 -1.81 8.27
C ALA A 144 18.37 -0.56 9.05
N THR A 145 18.30 -0.60 10.38
CA THR A 145 18.79 0.48 11.24
C THR A 145 20.30 0.64 11.15
N GLU A 146 21.04 -0.46 11.21
CA GLU A 146 22.50 -0.46 11.07
C GLU A 146 22.92 0.10 9.70
N TYR A 147 22.22 -0.29 8.64
CA TYR A 147 22.48 0.29 7.32
C TYR A 147 22.26 1.81 7.30
N MET A 148 21.13 2.30 7.85
CA MET A 148 20.89 3.74 7.95
C MET A 148 21.95 4.49 8.75
N GLU A 149 22.44 3.91 9.84
CA GLU A 149 23.52 4.51 10.65
C GLU A 149 24.83 4.62 9.87
N GLY A 150 25.11 3.65 8.99
CA GLY A 150 26.30 3.61 8.14
C GLY A 150 26.24 4.52 6.90
N MET A 151 25.09 5.12 6.59
CA MET A 151 24.96 6.01 5.42
C MET A 151 25.81 7.28 5.60
N PRO A 152 26.37 7.83 4.50
CA PRO A 152 27.13 9.10 4.56
C PRO A 152 26.28 10.27 5.09
N SER A 153 24.98 10.22 4.87
CA SER A 153 24.01 11.21 5.35
C SER A 153 22.77 10.50 5.89
N PRO A 154 22.82 9.97 7.12
CA PRO A 154 21.72 9.22 7.70
C PRO A 154 20.42 10.07 7.79
N PRO A 155 19.26 9.51 7.48
CA PRO A 155 18.01 10.22 7.70
C PRO A 155 17.82 10.51 9.19
N ARG A 156 17.36 11.73 9.53
CA ARG A 156 17.14 12.11 10.93
C ARG A 156 15.76 12.74 11.09
N LEU A 157 15.09 12.37 12.17
CA LEU A 157 13.89 13.04 12.65
C LEU A 157 14.25 14.38 13.30
N HIS A 158 13.25 15.20 13.58
CA HIS A 158 13.45 16.52 14.18
C HIS A 158 14.18 16.48 15.53
N ASP A 159 14.05 15.38 16.28
CA ASP A 159 14.72 15.14 17.57
C ASP A 159 16.13 14.52 17.42
N GLY A 160 16.61 14.36 16.18
CA GLY A 160 17.92 13.79 15.87
C GLY A 160 17.95 12.26 15.83
N SER A 161 16.87 11.57 16.20
CA SER A 161 16.79 10.10 16.11
C SER A 161 16.65 9.62 14.68
N LEU A 162 16.96 8.33 14.44
CA LEU A 162 16.65 7.68 13.17
C LEU A 162 15.14 7.39 13.06
N PRO A 163 14.56 7.48 11.86
CA PRO A 163 13.21 6.97 11.63
C PRO A 163 13.18 5.46 11.84
N LYS A 164 12.04 4.94 12.29
CA LYS A 164 11.84 3.50 12.37
C LYS A 164 11.83 2.90 10.96
N PRO A 165 12.56 1.80 10.71
CA PRO A 165 12.50 1.10 9.44
C PRO A 165 11.07 0.68 9.10
N GLN A 166 10.71 0.85 7.86
CA GLN A 166 9.42 0.39 7.34
C GLN A 166 9.56 -1.01 6.77
N SER A 167 8.49 -1.79 6.83
CA SER A 167 8.47 -3.14 6.26
C SER A 167 7.47 -3.25 5.12
N ARG A 168 7.73 -4.21 4.24
CA ARG A 168 6.83 -4.61 3.15
C ARG A 168 6.70 -6.12 3.12
N THR A 169 5.60 -6.58 2.57
CA THR A 169 5.41 -7.96 2.18
C THR A 169 4.64 -8.01 0.86
N PHE A 170 4.77 -9.11 0.17
CA PHE A 170 4.05 -9.37 -1.07
C PHE A 170 3.26 -10.66 -0.93
N ILE A 171 1.99 -10.63 -1.31
CA ILE A 171 1.11 -11.78 -1.36
C ILE A 171 0.71 -11.96 -2.82
N ARG A 172 1.16 -13.06 -3.42
CA ARG A 172 0.75 -13.43 -4.77
C ARG A 172 -0.66 -13.98 -4.70
N SER A 173 -1.53 -13.52 -5.58
CA SER A 173 -2.84 -14.08 -5.82
C SER A 173 -2.89 -14.66 -7.21
N GLU A 174 -3.42 -15.86 -7.35
CA GLU A 174 -3.61 -16.54 -8.62
C GLU A 174 -5.10 -16.71 -8.91
N LEU A 175 -5.43 -16.93 -10.19
CA LEU A 175 -6.82 -17.16 -10.59
C LEU A 175 -7.44 -18.34 -9.83
N ALA A 176 -6.61 -19.37 -9.55
CA ALA A 176 -7.01 -20.55 -8.77
C ALA A 176 -7.36 -20.24 -7.30
N ASP A 177 -6.97 -19.09 -6.76
CA ASP A 177 -7.31 -18.67 -5.39
C ASP A 177 -8.73 -18.12 -5.29
N ASN A 178 -9.37 -17.82 -6.43
CA ASN A 178 -10.73 -17.31 -6.46
C ASN A 178 -11.74 -18.45 -6.75
N PRO A 179 -12.49 -18.92 -5.74
CA PRO A 179 -13.44 -20.02 -5.88
C PRO A 179 -14.60 -19.70 -6.84
N ASP A 180 -14.92 -18.44 -7.07
CA ASP A 180 -15.97 -18.06 -8.00
C ASP A 180 -15.52 -18.21 -9.45
N TYR A 181 -14.25 -17.98 -9.75
CA TYR A 181 -13.67 -18.25 -11.08
C TYR A 181 -13.57 -19.75 -11.40
N ILE A 182 -13.31 -20.58 -10.39
CA ILE A 182 -13.23 -22.04 -10.57
C ILE A 182 -14.63 -22.63 -10.85
N ARG A 183 -15.69 -21.99 -10.36
CA ARG A 183 -17.09 -22.45 -10.50
C ARG A 183 -17.76 -21.98 -11.79
N THR A 184 -17.27 -20.91 -12.38
CA THR A 184 -17.75 -20.44 -13.68
C THR A 184 -16.82 -20.96 -14.74
N ASP A 185 -17.33 -21.90 -15.59
CA ASP A 185 -16.67 -22.40 -16.79
C ASP A 185 -16.33 -21.25 -17.76
N TYR A 186 -15.33 -20.46 -17.43
CA TYR A 186 -14.63 -19.61 -18.38
C TYR A 186 -13.48 -20.45 -18.99
N GLY A 187 -13.89 -21.48 -19.73
CA GLY A 187 -13.06 -22.30 -20.58
C GLY A 187 -13.41 -22.01 -22.04
#